data_6202f4177ac42368657eea9308911ce9
#
_entry.id   6202f4177ac42368657eea9308911ce9
#
_cell.length_a   1.000
_cell.length_b   1.000
_cell.length_c   1.000
_cell.angle_alpha   90.00
_cell.angle_beta   90.00
_cell.angle_gamma   90.00
#
_symmetry.space_group_name_H-M   'P 1'
#
loop_
_entity.id
_entity.type
_entity.pdbx_description
1 polymer ?
#
loop_
_entity_poly.entity_id
_entity_poly.type
_entity_poly.pdbx_seq_one_letter_code
_entity_poly.pdbx_strand_id
1 'polypeptide(L)'
;MFTHTNENREFWIKEVSLDTDLIEDIRNSDILFLPVREYRNINNVFYTTAGDFFKYVKKQNDISVDICINDRDYKPISLNSREFRLGTILIKDIALPILVGLAINYFIGNQKADNSDKVSISIIVEKKDGNYRLDYDGDINGFIKLKDKIDLEREEQKNEKSVQSTNQLQNEKI
;
A
#
# COMPACT_ATOMS: atom_id res chain seq x y z
N MET A 1 9.90 9.61 -1.21
CA MET A 1 11.09 9.16 -0.46
C MET A 1 10.63 8.13 0.57
N PHE A 2 11.28 6.99 0.64
CA PHE A 2 10.94 5.96 1.63
C PHE A 2 11.53 6.32 2.99
N THR A 3 10.73 6.20 4.04
CA THR A 3 11.16 6.40 5.43
C THR A 3 11.00 5.09 6.20
N HIS A 4 11.91 4.80 7.14
CA HIS A 4 11.76 3.64 8.01
C HIS A 4 10.52 3.78 8.90
N THR A 5 9.83 2.66 9.14
CA THR A 5 8.69 2.59 10.05
C THR A 5 8.69 1.29 10.84
N ASN A 6 8.19 1.33 12.07
CA ASN A 6 7.97 0.13 12.90
C ASN A 6 6.55 -0.44 12.72
N GLU A 7 5.70 0.23 11.93
CA GLU A 7 4.38 -0.28 11.63
C GLU A 7 4.50 -1.53 10.74
N ASN A 8 3.82 -2.59 11.15
CA ASN A 8 3.72 -3.85 10.44
C ASN A 8 2.33 -4.45 10.65
N ARG A 9 2.09 -5.60 10.05
CA ARG A 9 0.81 -6.30 10.11
C ARG A 9 0.40 -6.67 11.54
N GLU A 10 1.32 -7.19 12.33
CA GLU A 10 1.04 -7.57 13.73
C GLU A 10 0.73 -6.35 14.61
N PHE A 11 1.38 -5.21 14.34
CA PHE A 11 1.04 -3.94 15.00
C PHE A 11 -0.42 -3.58 14.73
N TRP A 12 -0.88 -3.62 13.47
CA TRP A 12 -2.23 -3.23 13.09
C TRP A 12 -3.31 -4.22 13.55
N ILE A 13 -3.02 -5.53 13.55
CA ILE A 13 -3.90 -6.56 14.12
C ILE A 13 -4.24 -6.25 15.59
N LYS A 14 -3.22 -5.84 16.36
CA LYS A 14 -3.41 -5.45 17.77
C LYS A 14 -4.11 -4.11 17.91
N GLU A 15 -3.73 -3.12 17.09
CA GLU A 15 -4.27 -1.76 17.16
C GLU A 15 -5.79 -1.72 16.96
N VAL A 16 -6.31 -2.49 16.01
CA VAL A 16 -7.75 -2.53 15.71
C VAL A 16 -8.49 -3.61 16.49
N SER A 17 -7.81 -4.41 17.30
CA SER A 17 -8.40 -5.52 18.08
C SER A 17 -9.24 -6.46 17.21
N LEU A 18 -8.61 -7.02 16.17
CA LEU A 18 -9.27 -7.92 15.23
C LEU A 18 -9.80 -9.18 15.90
N ASP A 19 -10.94 -9.67 15.43
CA ASP A 19 -11.48 -10.96 15.79
C ASP A 19 -10.54 -12.09 15.32
N THR A 20 -10.45 -13.16 16.11
CA THR A 20 -9.45 -14.23 15.90
C THR A 20 -9.61 -14.97 14.58
N ASP A 21 -10.81 -15.08 14.06
CA ASP A 21 -11.15 -15.70 12.77
C ASP A 21 -10.64 -14.92 11.56
N LEU A 22 -10.44 -13.59 11.68
CA LEU A 22 -9.93 -12.73 10.61
C LEU A 22 -8.39 -12.67 10.57
N ILE A 23 -7.72 -13.00 11.68
CA ILE A 23 -6.27 -12.76 11.83
C ILE A 23 -5.46 -13.52 10.78
N GLU A 24 -5.83 -14.76 10.48
CA GLU A 24 -5.07 -15.58 9.52
C GLU A 24 -5.20 -15.05 8.09
N ASP A 25 -6.38 -14.65 7.67
CA ASP A 25 -6.63 -14.04 6.35
C ASP A 25 -5.85 -12.72 6.21
N ILE A 26 -5.88 -11.89 7.24
CA ILE A 26 -5.13 -10.63 7.30
C ILE A 26 -3.61 -10.89 7.21
N ARG A 27 -3.07 -11.89 7.92
CA ARG A 27 -1.64 -12.26 7.84
C ARG A 27 -1.22 -12.72 6.46
N ASN A 28 -2.09 -13.43 5.76
CA ASN A 28 -1.80 -14.02 4.47
C ASN A 28 -2.00 -13.05 3.31
N SER A 29 -2.81 -11.99 3.47
CA SER A 29 -3.06 -11.03 2.41
C SER A 29 -1.78 -10.38 1.87
N ASP A 30 -1.74 -10.07 0.59
CA ASP A 30 -0.61 -9.38 -0.05
C ASP A 30 -0.74 -7.87 0.08
N ILE A 31 -1.99 -7.39 0.01
CA ILE A 31 -2.36 -5.98 0.17
C ILE A 31 -3.38 -5.89 1.31
N LEU A 32 -3.14 -5.00 2.25
CA LEU A 32 -3.98 -4.77 3.41
C LEU A 32 -4.34 -3.29 3.53
N PHE A 33 -5.61 -2.96 3.40
CA PHE A 33 -6.12 -1.62 3.62
C PHE A 33 -6.29 -1.36 5.11
N LEU A 34 -5.69 -0.27 5.60
CA LEU A 34 -5.67 0.09 7.01
C LEU A 34 -6.65 1.22 7.32
N PRO A 35 -7.29 1.22 8.51
CA PRO A 35 -8.13 2.33 8.92
C PRO A 35 -7.31 3.60 9.21
N VAL A 36 -7.90 4.76 9.01
CA VAL A 36 -7.45 6.00 9.63
C VAL A 36 -7.76 5.90 11.12
N ARG A 37 -6.73 5.95 11.97
CA ARG A 37 -6.85 5.72 13.42
C ARG A 37 -7.89 6.63 14.06
N GLU A 38 -7.85 7.91 13.71
CA GLU A 38 -8.77 8.90 14.24
C GLU A 38 -9.08 9.98 13.20
N TYR A 39 -10.34 10.27 13.02
CA TYR A 39 -10.84 11.39 12.24
C TYR A 39 -11.99 12.09 12.99
N ARG A 40 -11.77 13.34 13.45
CA ARG A 40 -12.77 14.13 14.19
C ARG A 40 -13.42 13.35 15.33
N ASN A 41 -12.58 12.73 16.19
CA ASN A 41 -12.98 11.89 17.33
C ASN A 41 -13.75 10.59 16.96
N ILE A 42 -13.68 10.15 15.70
CA ILE A 42 -14.18 8.85 15.27
C ILE A 42 -12.97 7.97 14.97
N ASN A 43 -12.87 6.84 15.64
CA ASN A 43 -11.76 5.91 15.46
C ASN A 43 -12.05 4.92 14.34
N ASN A 44 -10.97 4.47 13.68
CA ASN A 44 -10.97 3.39 12.71
C ASN A 44 -11.92 3.63 11.54
N VAL A 45 -11.77 4.77 10.86
CA VAL A 45 -12.58 5.15 9.71
C VAL A 45 -11.86 4.86 8.39
N PHE A 46 -12.64 4.71 7.32
CA PHE A 46 -12.14 4.58 5.96
C PHE A 46 -12.71 5.69 5.08
N TYR A 47 -11.87 6.28 4.23
CA TYR A 47 -12.38 7.16 3.18
C TYR A 47 -13.19 6.35 2.17
N THR A 48 -14.32 6.88 1.70
CA THR A 48 -15.14 6.19 0.68
C THR A 48 -14.34 5.89 -0.57
N THR A 49 -13.45 6.78 -0.99
CA THR A 49 -12.53 6.57 -2.11
C THR A 49 -11.56 5.39 -1.88
N ALA A 50 -11.12 5.16 -0.65
CA ALA A 50 -10.32 3.99 -0.28
C ALA A 50 -11.17 2.71 -0.39
N GLY A 51 -12.42 2.72 0.06
CA GLY A 51 -13.34 1.59 -0.06
C GLY A 51 -13.67 1.24 -1.52
N ASP A 52 -13.81 2.24 -2.40
CA ASP A 52 -14.04 2.00 -3.82
C ASP A 52 -12.80 1.45 -4.52
N PHE A 53 -11.62 1.94 -4.15
CA PHE A 53 -10.35 1.40 -4.64
C PHE A 53 -10.11 -0.03 -4.12
N PHE A 54 -10.41 -0.33 -2.85
CA PHE A 54 -10.38 -1.68 -2.31
C PHE A 54 -11.22 -2.65 -3.13
N LYS A 55 -12.48 -2.29 -3.45
CA LYS A 55 -13.37 -3.10 -4.29
C LYS A 55 -12.82 -3.32 -5.69
N TYR A 56 -12.16 -2.29 -6.26
CA TYR A 56 -11.51 -2.38 -7.55
C TYR A 56 -10.34 -3.38 -7.50
N VAL A 57 -9.43 -3.24 -6.52
CA VAL A 57 -8.27 -4.14 -6.36
C VAL A 57 -8.71 -5.57 -6.08
N LYS A 58 -9.73 -5.78 -5.24
CA LYS A 58 -10.26 -7.10 -4.88
C LYS A 58 -10.82 -7.88 -6.09
N LYS A 59 -11.20 -7.21 -7.16
CA LYS A 59 -11.64 -7.86 -8.40
C LYS A 59 -10.50 -8.42 -9.25
N GLN A 60 -9.25 -8.07 -8.93
CA GLN A 60 -8.06 -8.61 -9.60
C GLN A 60 -7.70 -9.96 -8.97
N ASN A 61 -7.81 -11.04 -9.75
CA ASN A 61 -7.73 -12.41 -9.23
C ASN A 61 -6.33 -12.87 -8.82
N ASP A 62 -5.29 -12.10 -9.18
CA ASP A 62 -3.89 -12.54 -9.04
C ASP A 62 -3.23 -12.07 -7.73
N ILE A 63 -3.98 -11.39 -6.84
CA ILE A 63 -3.44 -10.83 -5.60
C ILE A 63 -4.46 -10.94 -4.47
N SER A 64 -4.01 -11.36 -3.29
CA SER A 64 -4.86 -11.40 -2.11
C SER A 64 -4.96 -10.03 -1.44
N VAL A 65 -6.18 -9.58 -1.23
CA VAL A 65 -6.48 -8.24 -0.70
C VAL A 65 -7.48 -8.34 0.42
N ASP A 66 -7.17 -7.66 1.52
CA ASP A 66 -8.08 -7.58 2.67
C ASP A 66 -8.12 -6.18 3.29
N ILE A 67 -9.01 -6.00 4.27
CA ILE A 67 -9.22 -4.76 5.01
C ILE A 67 -9.04 -5.02 6.51
N CYS A 68 -8.19 -4.24 7.17
CA CYS A 68 -7.80 -4.46 8.57
C CYS A 68 -8.85 -3.87 9.54
N ILE A 69 -10.02 -4.50 9.61
CA ILE A 69 -11.11 -4.09 10.49
C ILE A 69 -12.12 -5.25 10.64
N ASN A 70 -12.79 -5.36 11.77
CA ASN A 70 -13.96 -6.23 11.88
C ASN A 70 -15.14 -5.65 11.11
N ASP A 71 -15.95 -6.46 10.47
CA ASP A 71 -17.07 -6.00 9.63
C ASP A 71 -18.02 -5.05 10.36
N ARG A 72 -18.29 -5.33 11.64
CA ARG A 72 -19.16 -4.50 12.51
C ARG A 72 -18.59 -3.12 12.81
N ASP A 73 -17.28 -2.95 12.70
CA ASP A 73 -16.56 -1.72 13.07
C ASP A 73 -16.24 -0.84 11.85
N TYR A 74 -16.56 -1.30 10.64
CA TYR A 74 -16.29 -0.55 9.41
C TYR A 74 -17.13 0.75 9.35
N LYS A 75 -16.42 1.88 9.27
CA LYS A 75 -17.03 3.22 9.27
C LYS A 75 -16.53 4.03 8.06
N PRO A 76 -17.30 4.11 6.95
CA PRO A 76 -16.93 4.93 5.82
C PRO A 76 -17.18 6.40 6.11
N ILE A 77 -16.25 7.27 5.67
CA ILE A 77 -16.41 8.71 5.68
C ILE A 77 -16.29 9.27 4.27
N SER A 78 -17.23 10.13 3.89
CA SER A 78 -17.20 10.85 2.63
C SER A 78 -16.71 12.28 2.85
N LEU A 79 -15.78 12.71 2.01
CA LEU A 79 -15.31 14.09 1.98
C LEU A 79 -15.80 14.75 0.69
N ASN A 80 -16.37 15.95 0.82
CA ASN A 80 -16.82 16.75 -0.33
C ASN A 80 -15.62 17.40 -1.05
N SER A 81 -14.71 16.59 -1.57
CA SER A 81 -13.53 17.04 -2.32
C SER A 81 -13.31 16.14 -3.55
N ARG A 82 -12.76 16.70 -4.62
CA ARG A 82 -12.26 15.95 -5.79
C ARG A 82 -10.90 15.33 -5.51
N GLU A 83 -10.73 14.70 -4.36
CA GLU A 83 -9.46 14.13 -3.92
C GLU A 83 -9.63 12.63 -3.72
N PHE A 84 -8.73 11.85 -4.32
CA PHE A 84 -8.62 10.42 -4.07
C PHE A 84 -7.81 10.19 -2.80
N ARG A 85 -8.48 10.10 -1.66
CA ARG A 85 -7.86 9.76 -0.38
C ARG A 85 -7.92 8.25 -0.20
N LEU A 86 -6.81 7.58 -0.46
CA LEU A 86 -6.73 6.13 -0.39
C LEU A 86 -6.32 5.63 1.01
N GLY A 87 -5.96 6.54 1.92
CA GLY A 87 -5.53 6.20 3.27
C GLY A 87 -4.19 5.49 3.30
N THR A 88 -4.01 4.59 4.26
CA THR A 88 -2.79 3.80 4.42
C THR A 88 -3.02 2.38 3.93
N ILE A 89 -2.11 1.86 3.11
CA ILE A 89 -2.13 0.50 2.58
C ILE A 89 -0.82 -0.17 2.95
N LEU A 90 -0.90 -1.31 3.65
CA LEU A 90 0.24 -2.13 4.02
C LEU A 90 0.37 -3.29 3.03
N ILE A 91 1.58 -3.52 2.51
CA ILE A 91 1.81 -4.50 1.44
C ILE A 91 3.07 -5.32 1.69
N LYS A 92 3.08 -6.53 1.18
CA LYS A 92 4.31 -7.30 0.98
C LYS A 92 5.14 -6.66 -0.15
N ASP A 93 6.46 -6.67 -0.05
CA ASP A 93 7.34 -6.00 -1.04
C ASP A 93 7.04 -6.39 -2.51
N ILE A 94 6.71 -7.64 -2.75
CA ILE A 94 6.38 -8.14 -4.09
C ILE A 94 5.12 -7.47 -4.68
N ALA A 95 4.22 -6.99 -3.84
CA ALA A 95 2.95 -6.39 -4.25
C ALA A 95 3.06 -4.90 -4.62
N LEU A 96 4.19 -4.24 -4.31
CA LEU A 96 4.35 -2.79 -4.55
C LEU A 96 4.13 -2.37 -6.01
N PRO A 97 4.80 -2.95 -7.01
CA PRO A 97 4.59 -2.54 -8.40
C PRO A 97 3.18 -2.85 -8.89
N ILE A 98 2.56 -3.92 -8.37
CA ILE A 98 1.19 -4.31 -8.71
C ILE A 98 0.22 -3.26 -8.17
N LEU A 99 0.32 -2.90 -6.88
CA LEU A 99 -0.55 -1.89 -6.26
C LEU A 99 -0.44 -0.54 -6.99
N VAL A 100 0.78 -0.09 -7.29
CA VAL A 100 0.99 1.19 -7.98
C VAL A 100 0.41 1.16 -9.39
N GLY A 101 0.59 0.06 -10.13
CA GLY A 101 -0.03 -0.14 -11.45
C GLY A 101 -1.56 -0.14 -11.39
N LEU A 102 -2.14 -0.83 -10.41
CA LEU A 102 -3.60 -0.84 -10.20
C LEU A 102 -4.15 0.55 -9.83
N ALA A 103 -3.43 1.31 -9.00
CA ALA A 103 -3.83 2.67 -8.64
C ALA A 103 -3.84 3.60 -9.87
N ILE A 104 -2.81 3.53 -10.71
CA ILE A 104 -2.74 4.29 -11.97
C ILE A 104 -3.91 3.92 -12.89
N ASN A 105 -4.16 2.62 -13.09
CA ASN A 105 -5.26 2.16 -13.93
C ASN A 105 -6.62 2.58 -13.37
N TYR A 106 -6.78 2.57 -12.03
CA TYR A 106 -7.99 3.04 -11.37
C TYR A 106 -8.25 4.53 -11.62
N PHE A 107 -7.21 5.38 -11.52
CA PHE A 107 -7.34 6.81 -11.78
C PHE A 107 -7.64 7.10 -13.25
N ILE A 108 -6.90 6.50 -14.19
CA ILE A 108 -7.09 6.71 -15.63
C ILE A 108 -8.45 6.16 -16.10
N GLY A 109 -8.88 5.01 -15.56
CA GLY A 109 -10.17 4.39 -15.89
C GLY A 109 -11.39 5.10 -15.29
N ASN A 110 -11.18 6.01 -14.33
CA ASN A 110 -12.25 6.79 -13.75
C ASN A 110 -12.59 7.98 -14.65
N GLN A 111 -13.66 7.86 -15.41
CA GLN A 111 -14.13 8.89 -16.38
C GLN A 111 -14.38 10.29 -15.77
N LYS A 112 -14.45 10.39 -14.43
CA LYS A 112 -14.63 11.65 -13.71
C LYS A 112 -13.33 12.25 -13.21
N ALA A 113 -12.20 11.51 -13.33
CA ALA A 113 -10.91 11.98 -12.88
C ALA A 113 -10.23 12.82 -13.96
N ASP A 114 -9.63 13.92 -13.52
CA ASP A 114 -8.73 14.74 -14.31
C ASP A 114 -7.29 14.46 -13.81
N ASN A 115 -6.31 14.53 -14.71
CA ASN A 115 -4.90 14.31 -14.35
C ASN A 115 -4.37 15.29 -13.29
N SER A 116 -5.04 16.42 -13.08
CA SER A 116 -4.76 17.40 -12.04
C SER A 116 -5.48 17.11 -10.71
N ASP A 117 -6.37 16.11 -10.66
CA ASP A 117 -7.04 15.74 -9.42
C ASP A 117 -6.02 15.21 -8.40
N LYS A 118 -6.26 15.52 -7.14
CA LYS A 118 -5.34 15.17 -6.05
C LYS A 118 -5.49 13.71 -5.63
N VAL A 119 -4.35 13.12 -5.32
CA VAL A 119 -4.21 11.78 -4.73
C VAL A 119 -3.44 11.89 -3.42
N SER A 120 -3.98 11.32 -2.37
CA SER A 120 -3.30 11.17 -1.08
C SER A 120 -3.30 9.70 -0.70
N ILE A 121 -2.11 9.12 -0.54
CA ILE A 121 -1.91 7.71 -0.20
C ILE A 121 -0.65 7.53 0.63
N SER A 122 -0.71 6.65 1.62
CA SER A 122 0.45 6.12 2.34
C SER A 122 0.61 4.64 2.05
N ILE A 123 1.80 4.21 1.68
CA ILE A 123 2.10 2.79 1.43
C ILE A 123 3.16 2.34 2.42
N ILE A 124 2.86 1.31 3.22
CA ILE A 124 3.82 0.65 4.09
C ILE A 124 4.25 -0.66 3.40
N VAL A 125 5.54 -0.80 3.15
CA VAL A 125 6.12 -1.98 2.50
C VAL A 125 6.81 -2.83 3.54
N GLU A 126 6.35 -4.07 3.71
CA GLU A 126 6.98 -5.05 4.59
C GLU A 126 8.13 -5.76 3.84
N LYS A 127 9.35 -5.62 4.36
CA LYS A 127 10.56 -6.31 3.86
C LYS A 127 11.23 -7.08 4.98
N LYS A 128 12.09 -8.03 4.61
CA LYS A 128 12.86 -8.85 5.57
C LYS A 128 13.87 -8.04 6.40
N ASP A 129 14.37 -6.95 5.85
CA ASP A 129 15.38 -6.07 6.41
C ASP A 129 14.81 -4.82 7.09
N GLY A 130 13.51 -4.72 7.18
CA GLY A 130 12.80 -3.59 7.83
C GLY A 130 11.68 -3.04 6.97
N ASN A 131 10.72 -2.38 7.62
CA ASN A 131 9.56 -1.83 6.94
C ASN A 131 9.79 -0.37 6.54
N TYR A 132 9.24 0.00 5.40
CA TYR A 132 9.36 1.34 4.83
C TYR A 132 8.01 1.93 4.54
N ARG A 133 7.88 3.22 4.73
CA ARG A 133 6.69 4.00 4.43
C ARG A 133 6.96 4.98 3.29
N LEU A 134 6.08 5.02 2.33
CA LEU A 134 6.03 5.97 1.24
C LEU A 134 4.75 6.78 1.36
N ASP A 135 4.86 8.08 1.58
CA ASP A 135 3.72 8.99 1.58
C ASP A 135 3.72 9.79 0.28
N TYR A 136 2.56 9.86 -0.36
CA TYR A 136 2.32 10.66 -1.54
C TYR A 136 1.10 11.55 -1.34
N ASP A 137 1.28 12.85 -1.58
CA ASP A 137 0.23 13.86 -1.64
C ASP A 137 0.52 14.77 -2.84
N GLY A 138 -0.26 14.66 -3.89
CA GLY A 138 -0.02 15.36 -5.15
C GLY A 138 -1.09 15.08 -6.17
N ASP A 139 -0.84 15.41 -7.43
CA ASP A 139 -1.75 15.12 -8.54
C ASP A 139 -1.52 13.72 -9.15
N ILE A 140 -2.46 13.27 -9.96
CA ILE A 140 -2.37 11.96 -10.65
C ILE A 140 -1.12 11.89 -11.53
N ASN A 141 -0.75 12.98 -12.23
CA ASN A 141 0.45 12.99 -13.07
C ASN A 141 1.73 12.77 -12.25
N GLY A 142 1.84 13.40 -11.08
CA GLY A 142 2.95 13.19 -10.15
C GLY A 142 3.00 11.75 -9.62
N PHE A 143 1.83 11.15 -9.35
CA PHE A 143 1.75 9.75 -8.93
C PHE A 143 2.22 8.78 -10.03
N ILE A 144 1.88 9.05 -11.29
CA ILE A 144 2.35 8.26 -12.44
C ILE A 144 3.89 8.32 -12.53
N LYS A 145 4.48 9.51 -12.37
CA LYS A 145 5.95 9.68 -12.37
C LYS A 145 6.63 9.01 -11.17
N LEU A 146 5.92 8.85 -10.05
CA LEU A 146 6.43 8.12 -8.88
C LEU A 146 6.66 6.64 -9.20
N LYS A 147 5.83 6.04 -10.06
CA LYS A 147 6.01 4.66 -10.51
C LYS A 147 7.38 4.46 -11.16
N ASP A 148 7.78 5.34 -12.06
CA ASP A 148 9.06 5.23 -12.75
C ASP A 148 10.25 5.27 -11.77
N LYS A 149 10.15 6.09 -10.72
CA LYS A 149 11.17 6.14 -9.66
C LYS A 149 11.23 4.85 -8.83
N ILE A 150 10.06 4.31 -8.47
CA ILE A 150 9.98 3.04 -7.73
C ILE A 150 10.59 1.91 -8.54
N ASP A 151 10.27 1.83 -9.83
CA ASP A 151 10.78 0.79 -10.73
C ASP A 151 12.33 0.90 -10.87
N LEU A 152 12.87 2.11 -11.04
CA LEU A 152 14.33 2.35 -11.10
C LEU A 152 15.04 1.95 -9.79
N GLU A 153 14.56 2.37 -8.63
CA GLU A 153 15.16 2.01 -7.34
C GLU A 153 15.17 0.48 -7.12
N ARG A 154 14.15 -0.22 -7.58
CA ARG A 154 14.08 -1.68 -7.50
C ARG A 154 15.05 -2.39 -8.45
N GLU A 155 15.26 -1.85 -9.63
CA GLU A 155 16.25 -2.39 -10.59
C GLU A 155 17.68 -2.19 -10.08
N GLU A 156 18.00 -1.04 -9.49
CA GLU A 156 19.29 -0.77 -8.86
C GLU A 156 19.58 -1.75 -7.73
N GLN A 157 18.61 -1.97 -6.81
CA GLN A 157 18.75 -2.92 -5.71
C GLN A 157 18.95 -4.37 -6.18
N LYS A 158 18.32 -4.78 -7.29
CA LYS A 158 18.54 -6.11 -7.88
C LYS A 158 19.95 -6.26 -8.46
N ASN A 159 20.44 -5.23 -9.12
CA ASN A 159 21.78 -5.23 -9.70
C ASN A 159 22.86 -5.28 -8.63
N GLU A 160 22.74 -4.52 -7.54
CA GLU A 160 23.68 -4.55 -6.41
C GLU A 160 23.75 -5.93 -5.75
N LYS A 161 22.58 -6.57 -5.52
CA LYS A 161 22.53 -7.93 -4.95
C LYS A 161 23.17 -8.98 -5.87
N SER A 162 23.03 -8.85 -7.18
CA SER A 162 23.63 -9.76 -8.15
C SER A 162 25.15 -9.64 -8.20
N VAL A 163 25.70 -8.43 -8.08
CA VAL A 163 27.14 -8.17 -8.03
C VAL A 163 27.76 -8.72 -6.74
N GLN A 164 27.09 -8.53 -5.60
CA GLN A 164 27.58 -9.06 -4.31
C GLN A 164 27.60 -10.60 -4.28
N SER A 165 26.59 -11.26 -4.85
CA SER A 165 26.54 -12.72 -4.95
C SER A 165 27.64 -13.28 -5.84
N THR A 166 27.98 -12.58 -6.92
CA THR A 166 29.07 -12.99 -7.84
C THR A 166 30.44 -12.86 -7.17
N ASN A 167 30.66 -11.80 -6.38
CA ASN A 167 31.92 -11.57 -5.66
C ASN A 167 32.12 -12.58 -4.51
N GLN A 168 31.06 -13.02 -3.84
CA GLN A 168 31.16 -14.07 -2.80
C GLN A 168 31.55 -15.43 -3.39
N LEU A 169 30.98 -15.80 -4.55
CA LEU A 169 31.32 -17.06 -5.23
C LEU A 169 32.76 -17.11 -5.78
N GLN A 170 33.38 -15.94 -6.04
CA GLN A 170 34.79 -15.87 -6.45
C GLN A 170 35.75 -15.99 -5.27
N ASN A 171 35.36 -15.52 -4.07
CA ASN A 171 36.21 -15.60 -2.85
C ASN A 171 36.20 -16.97 -2.18
N GLU A 172 35.24 -17.84 -2.45
CA GLU A 172 35.20 -19.21 -1.95
C GLU A 172 36.00 -20.22 -2.80
N LYS A 173 36.58 -19.78 -3.90
CA LYS A 173 37.36 -20.63 -4.84
C LYS A 173 38.88 -20.42 -4.75
N ILE A 174 39.36 -19.66 -3.77
CA ILE A 174 40.78 -19.52 -3.43
C ILE A 174 41.00 -20.20 -2.08
#